data_1ec00d34c6df8a8c78e80186965103ea
#
_entry.id   1ec00d34c6df8a8c78e80186965103ea
#
_cell.length_a   1.000
_cell.length_b   1.000
_cell.length_c   1.000
_cell.angle_alpha   90.00
_cell.angle_beta   90.00
_cell.angle_gamma   90.00
#
_symmetry.space_group_name_H-M   'P 1'
#
loop_
_entity.id
_entity.type
_entity.pdbx_description
1 polymer ?
#
loop_
_entity_poly.entity_id
_entity_poly.type
_entity_poly.pdbx_seq_one_letter_code
_entity_poly.pdbx_strand_id
1 'polypeptide(L)'
;MTFKNVLAGSVSMLAVLSVSGRAFAQTDLDALYTAAKAEGQLTTIALPHDWCGYGAVIEGFKAKYPGITVNELNPDAGSADEIEAIKANQGNTGPQAPDVIDVGLSFGPSAKADGLIQPYKVSTRDSIPDDAKDAEGYWYGDYYSVMAMLVNKDLVTTIPTDWADLTNDEYANAVALAGDPRASARAIQSVYAAGLATGADAAGAADAGLKFFGELNAKGNFVPVIGKSASLAQGTTPIVIARDYNLLARRDSFRGNPEAEIVVPATGVVAGVYVRAISAYAPHPNAAKLWMEYLYSDEGQLGWLKGYCHPIRFNDTAAKGAIPQDLLDALPPAAAYEKAVFPTIDEQNAAKEVITGQWDTAVGANVQ
;
A
#
# COMPACT_ATOMS: atom_id res chain seq x y z
N MET A 1 2.63 77.24 6.85
CA MET A 1 1.27 76.68 6.80
C MET A 1 1.37 75.15 6.99
N THR A 2 0.91 74.73 8.10
CA THR A 2 0.93 73.35 8.64
C THR A 2 -0.18 72.48 8.08
N PHE A 3 0.13 71.26 7.65
CA PHE A 3 -0.87 70.22 7.61
C PHE A 3 -0.31 68.91 8.22
N LYS A 4 -1.02 68.45 9.24
CA LYS A 4 -0.74 67.27 10.04
C LYS A 4 -1.21 66.01 9.28
N ASN A 5 -0.35 64.97 9.24
CA ASN A 5 -0.71 63.64 8.83
C ASN A 5 -1.35 62.88 9.99
N VAL A 6 -2.49 62.24 9.72
CA VAL A 6 -3.10 61.27 10.58
C VAL A 6 -2.83 59.91 9.97
N LEU A 7 -2.04 59.07 10.64
CA LEU A 7 -1.94 57.64 10.38
C LEU A 7 -3.14 56.92 11.07
N ALA A 8 -3.94 56.23 10.30
CA ALA A 8 -4.87 55.27 10.80
C ALA A 8 -4.28 53.87 10.59
N GLY A 9 -3.97 53.18 11.67
CA GLY A 9 -3.47 51.82 11.67
C GLY A 9 -4.60 50.81 11.41
N SER A 10 -4.37 49.92 10.48
CA SER A 10 -5.17 48.71 10.27
C SER A 10 -4.47 47.56 10.97
N VAL A 11 -4.97 47.14 12.11
CA VAL A 11 -4.50 45.97 12.84
C VAL A 11 -5.34 44.76 12.45
N SER A 12 -4.67 43.80 11.88
CA SER A 12 -4.83 42.36 11.85
C SER A 12 -6.14 41.76 12.39
N MET A 13 -6.87 41.09 11.49
CA MET A 13 -7.90 40.14 11.84
C MET A 13 -7.68 38.86 10.99
N LEU A 14 -6.67 38.07 11.36
CA LEU A 14 -6.30 36.82 10.66
C LEU A 14 -5.83 35.71 11.61
N ALA A 15 -6.54 35.48 12.72
CA ALA A 15 -6.16 34.45 13.68
C ALA A 15 -7.30 33.64 14.29
N VAL A 16 -8.54 33.70 13.78
CA VAL A 16 -9.69 33.05 14.46
C VAL A 16 -10.26 31.87 13.69
N LEU A 17 -9.91 31.63 12.44
CA LEU A 17 -10.53 30.54 11.62
C LEU A 17 -9.91 29.14 11.85
N SER A 18 -8.70 29.02 12.37
CA SER A 18 -8.05 27.71 12.55
C SER A 18 -8.42 26.98 13.86
N VAL A 19 -8.96 27.70 14.85
CA VAL A 19 -9.34 27.10 16.14
C VAL A 19 -10.73 26.46 16.07
N SER A 20 -11.64 27.01 15.28
CA SER A 20 -13.01 26.52 15.17
C SER A 20 -13.09 25.16 14.49
N GLY A 21 -12.31 24.94 13.41
CA GLY A 21 -12.34 23.66 12.67
C GLY A 21 -11.81 22.48 13.49
N ARG A 22 -10.77 22.68 14.30
CA ARG A 22 -10.23 21.64 15.18
C ARG A 22 -11.17 21.29 16.35
N ALA A 23 -11.86 22.26 16.89
CA ALA A 23 -12.80 22.04 18.00
C ALA A 23 -14.05 21.26 17.53
N PHE A 24 -14.58 21.55 16.36
CA PHE A 24 -15.73 20.80 15.77
C PHE A 24 -15.34 19.35 15.44
N ALA A 25 -14.21 19.12 14.78
CA ALA A 25 -13.73 17.78 14.44
C ALA A 25 -13.48 16.91 15.69
N GLN A 26 -12.92 17.47 16.76
CA GLN A 26 -12.70 16.75 18.00
C GLN A 26 -14.02 16.40 18.70
N THR A 27 -14.99 17.31 18.73
CA THR A 27 -16.30 17.07 19.33
C THR A 27 -17.06 15.96 18.58
N ASP A 28 -16.96 15.92 17.26
CA ASP A 28 -17.56 14.86 16.44
C ASP A 28 -16.91 13.50 16.70
N LEU A 29 -15.58 13.45 16.85
CA LEU A 29 -14.86 12.22 17.17
C LEU A 29 -15.16 11.71 18.57
N ASP A 30 -15.28 12.58 19.57
CA ASP A 30 -15.64 12.21 20.94
C ASP A 30 -17.08 11.66 21.02
N ALA A 31 -18.01 12.24 20.24
CA ALA A 31 -19.37 11.73 20.12
C ALA A 31 -19.40 10.35 19.44
N LEU A 32 -18.60 10.17 18.38
CA LEU A 32 -18.45 8.89 17.69
C LEU A 32 -17.85 7.82 18.61
N TYR A 33 -16.83 8.16 19.39
CA TYR A 33 -16.25 7.24 20.37
C TYR A 33 -17.27 6.85 21.43
N THR A 34 -18.07 7.79 21.93
CA THR A 34 -19.11 7.51 22.91
C THR A 34 -20.15 6.51 22.34
N ALA A 35 -20.56 6.68 21.08
CA ALA A 35 -21.48 5.76 20.40
C ALA A 35 -20.85 4.39 20.17
N ALA A 36 -19.60 4.33 19.69
CA ALA A 36 -18.85 3.10 19.48
C ALA A 36 -18.62 2.32 20.78
N LYS A 37 -18.34 3.03 21.87
CA LYS A 37 -18.20 2.42 23.20
C LYS A 37 -19.52 1.82 23.73
N ALA A 38 -20.66 2.40 23.35
CA ALA A 38 -21.96 1.82 23.67
C ALA A 38 -22.25 0.55 22.89
N GLU A 39 -21.70 0.40 21.67
CA GLU A 39 -21.71 -0.85 20.88
C GLU A 39 -20.76 -1.90 21.51
N GLY A 40 -19.64 -1.47 22.09
CA GLY A 40 -18.74 -2.27 22.90
C GLY A 40 -17.82 -3.23 22.14
N GLN A 41 -17.99 -3.38 20.81
CA GLN A 41 -17.22 -4.29 19.97
C GLN A 41 -16.94 -3.71 18.61
N LEU A 42 -15.80 -4.13 18.02
CA LEU A 42 -15.47 -4.02 16.60
C LEU A 42 -15.09 -5.40 16.11
N THR A 43 -15.66 -5.85 15.03
CA THR A 43 -15.28 -7.13 14.38
C THR A 43 -14.51 -6.86 13.11
N THR A 44 -13.23 -7.23 13.09
CA THR A 44 -12.34 -7.22 11.92
C THR A 44 -12.25 -8.61 11.32
N ILE A 45 -11.74 -8.73 10.09
CA ILE A 45 -11.48 -10.01 9.42
C ILE A 45 -10.22 -9.91 8.58
N ALA A 46 -9.47 -11.00 8.45
CA ALA A 46 -8.28 -11.13 7.58
C ALA A 46 -7.13 -10.14 7.90
N LEU A 47 -6.89 -9.87 9.19
CA LEU A 47 -5.81 -8.98 9.64
C LEU A 47 -4.72 -9.75 10.40
N PRO A 48 -3.79 -10.46 9.72
CA PRO A 48 -2.70 -11.16 10.39
C PRO A 48 -1.72 -10.16 11.02
N HIS A 49 -1.33 -10.39 12.27
CA HIS A 49 -0.55 -9.42 13.06
C HIS A 49 0.83 -9.09 12.48
N ASP A 50 1.44 -10.01 11.74
CA ASP A 50 2.75 -9.88 11.09
C ASP A 50 2.69 -9.28 9.68
N TRP A 51 1.49 -9.04 9.16
CA TRP A 51 1.30 -8.38 7.88
C TRP A 51 1.21 -6.87 8.05
N CYS A 52 2.08 -6.08 7.38
CA CYS A 52 2.04 -4.61 7.36
C CYS A 52 1.90 -3.94 8.75
N GLY A 53 2.30 -4.61 9.83
CA GLY A 53 2.21 -4.05 11.18
C GLY A 53 0.81 -4.06 11.80
N TYR A 54 -0.15 -4.88 11.29
CA TYR A 54 -1.52 -4.95 11.82
C TYR A 54 -1.58 -5.15 13.32
N GLY A 55 -0.73 -5.99 13.90
CA GLY A 55 -0.67 -6.17 15.35
C GLY A 55 -0.47 -4.85 16.10
N ALA A 56 0.45 -4.00 15.63
CA ALA A 56 0.70 -2.69 16.22
C ALA A 56 -0.47 -1.71 15.99
N VAL A 57 -1.10 -1.76 14.83
CA VAL A 57 -2.27 -0.92 14.49
C VAL A 57 -3.46 -1.27 15.38
N ILE A 58 -3.76 -2.56 15.55
CA ILE A 58 -4.86 -3.04 16.40
C ILE A 58 -4.61 -2.67 17.87
N GLU A 59 -3.40 -2.90 18.38
CA GLU A 59 -3.06 -2.54 19.76
C GLU A 59 -3.10 -1.01 19.98
N GLY A 60 -2.69 -0.21 19.00
CA GLY A 60 -2.82 1.25 19.05
C GLY A 60 -4.29 1.70 19.13
N PHE A 61 -5.18 1.09 18.36
CA PHE A 61 -6.62 1.34 18.46
C PHE A 61 -7.18 0.99 19.84
N LYS A 62 -6.87 -0.20 20.34
CA LYS A 62 -7.31 -0.66 21.68
C LYS A 62 -6.83 0.28 22.80
N ALA A 63 -5.57 0.75 22.69
CA ALA A 63 -4.99 1.67 23.66
C ALA A 63 -5.67 3.05 23.63
N LYS A 64 -6.00 3.55 22.44
CA LYS A 64 -6.62 4.86 22.25
C LYS A 64 -8.11 4.88 22.62
N TYR A 65 -8.81 3.78 22.37
CA TYR A 65 -10.26 3.67 22.57
C TYR A 65 -10.64 2.54 23.53
N PRO A 66 -10.25 2.63 24.80
CA PRO A 66 -10.56 1.59 25.79
C PRO A 66 -12.07 1.41 25.98
N GLY A 67 -12.50 0.16 26.12
CA GLY A 67 -13.92 -0.22 26.26
C GLY A 67 -14.58 -0.64 24.95
N ILE A 68 -13.81 -0.75 23.85
CA ILE A 68 -14.21 -1.43 22.62
C ILE A 68 -13.36 -2.68 22.50
N THR A 69 -14.01 -3.84 22.49
CA THR A 69 -13.34 -5.13 22.27
C THR A 69 -13.13 -5.33 20.75
N VAL A 70 -11.92 -5.62 20.32
CA VAL A 70 -11.66 -5.99 18.92
C VAL A 70 -11.77 -7.52 18.80
N ASN A 71 -12.74 -7.98 18.02
CA ASN A 71 -12.95 -9.38 17.65
C ASN A 71 -12.30 -9.62 16.29
N GLU A 72 -11.27 -10.44 16.24
CA GLU A 72 -10.45 -10.69 15.05
C GLU A 72 -10.84 -12.02 14.40
N LEU A 73 -11.61 -11.97 13.30
CA LEU A 73 -12.05 -13.14 12.56
C LEU A 73 -10.98 -13.58 11.56
N ASN A 74 -10.72 -14.89 11.52
CA ASN A 74 -9.93 -15.54 10.48
C ASN A 74 -8.74 -14.68 9.99
N PRO A 75 -7.73 -14.43 10.82
CA PRO A 75 -6.62 -13.51 10.44
C PRO A 75 -5.93 -13.90 9.12
N ASP A 76 -5.89 -15.20 8.78
CA ASP A 76 -5.24 -15.72 7.58
C ASP A 76 -6.18 -15.82 6.35
N ALA A 77 -7.40 -15.28 6.44
CA ALA A 77 -8.35 -15.28 5.32
C ALA A 77 -7.90 -14.37 4.17
N GLY A 78 -8.44 -14.61 2.99
CA GLY A 78 -8.20 -13.75 1.82
C GLY A 78 -9.39 -12.87 1.48
N SER A 79 -9.19 -11.92 0.56
CA SER A 79 -10.22 -10.94 0.18
C SER A 79 -11.55 -11.57 -0.28
N ALA A 80 -11.51 -12.71 -0.93
CA ALA A 80 -12.74 -13.42 -1.33
C ALA A 80 -13.50 -13.96 -0.11
N ASP A 81 -12.78 -14.45 0.91
CA ASP A 81 -13.39 -14.96 2.14
C ASP A 81 -14.06 -13.84 2.93
N GLU A 82 -13.49 -12.63 2.92
CA GLU A 82 -14.07 -11.43 3.55
C GLU A 82 -15.40 -11.05 2.90
N ILE A 83 -15.45 -11.05 1.57
CA ILE A 83 -16.69 -10.79 0.81
C ILE A 83 -17.75 -11.85 1.11
N GLU A 84 -17.37 -13.13 1.13
CA GLU A 84 -18.30 -14.21 1.46
C GLU A 84 -18.74 -14.15 2.94
N ALA A 85 -17.88 -13.71 3.86
CA ALA A 85 -18.27 -13.49 5.26
C ALA A 85 -19.36 -12.40 5.39
N ILE A 86 -19.28 -11.30 4.63
CA ILE A 86 -20.37 -10.30 4.60
C ILE A 86 -21.66 -10.92 4.07
N LYS A 87 -21.60 -11.63 2.92
CA LYS A 87 -22.77 -12.25 2.29
C LYS A 87 -23.45 -13.27 3.21
N ALA A 88 -22.66 -14.11 3.87
CA ALA A 88 -23.16 -15.14 4.77
C ALA A 88 -23.76 -14.60 6.07
N ASN A 89 -23.43 -13.37 6.45
CA ASN A 89 -23.82 -12.76 7.72
C ASN A 89 -24.77 -11.55 7.55
N GLN A 90 -25.45 -11.42 6.43
CA GLN A 90 -26.45 -10.37 6.24
C GLN A 90 -27.56 -10.48 7.29
N GLY A 91 -27.74 -9.42 8.10
CA GLY A 91 -28.69 -9.38 9.20
C GLY A 91 -28.28 -10.16 10.46
N ASN A 92 -27.12 -10.79 10.48
CA ASN A 92 -26.52 -11.36 11.69
C ASN A 92 -25.84 -10.23 12.49
N THR A 93 -26.14 -10.16 13.79
CA THR A 93 -25.53 -9.20 14.73
C THR A 93 -24.52 -9.87 15.68
N GLY A 94 -24.24 -11.15 15.47
CA GLY A 94 -23.28 -11.91 16.28
C GLY A 94 -21.82 -11.67 15.86
N PRO A 95 -20.87 -12.27 16.62
CA PRO A 95 -19.45 -12.02 16.45
C PRO A 95 -18.85 -12.58 15.14
N GLN A 96 -19.63 -13.30 14.34
CA GLN A 96 -19.20 -13.81 13.03
C GLN A 96 -19.42 -12.82 11.88
N ALA A 97 -20.18 -11.74 12.11
CA ALA A 97 -20.46 -10.71 11.12
C ALA A 97 -19.34 -9.65 11.13
N PRO A 98 -18.57 -9.46 10.07
CA PRO A 98 -17.52 -8.44 10.04
C PRO A 98 -18.11 -7.03 9.95
N ASP A 99 -17.54 -6.11 10.73
CA ASP A 99 -17.87 -4.69 10.64
C ASP A 99 -17.08 -4.00 9.53
N VAL A 100 -15.83 -4.42 9.33
CA VAL A 100 -14.90 -3.84 8.35
C VAL A 100 -14.16 -4.94 7.59
N ILE A 101 -13.73 -4.63 6.37
CA ILE A 101 -12.93 -5.51 5.51
C ILE A 101 -11.67 -4.80 5.03
N ASP A 102 -10.61 -5.59 4.73
CA ASP A 102 -9.34 -5.16 4.15
C ASP A 102 -9.01 -6.00 2.92
N VAL A 103 -9.40 -5.54 1.76
CA VAL A 103 -9.37 -6.32 0.54
C VAL A 103 -8.46 -5.72 -0.53
N GLY A 104 -7.98 -6.56 -1.44
CA GLY A 104 -7.29 -6.07 -2.64
C GLY A 104 -8.16 -5.08 -3.42
N LEU A 105 -7.55 -4.11 -4.08
CA LEU A 105 -8.21 -2.98 -4.74
C LEU A 105 -9.41 -3.39 -5.61
N SER A 106 -9.33 -4.51 -6.34
CA SER A 106 -10.40 -4.99 -7.22
C SER A 106 -11.71 -5.33 -6.48
N PHE A 107 -11.62 -5.69 -5.21
CA PHE A 107 -12.81 -6.06 -4.42
C PHE A 107 -13.60 -4.83 -3.93
N GLY A 108 -12.98 -3.67 -3.78
CA GLY A 108 -13.67 -2.45 -3.32
C GLY A 108 -14.84 -2.05 -4.24
N PRO A 109 -14.59 -1.74 -5.52
CA PRO A 109 -15.64 -1.42 -6.48
C PRO A 109 -16.67 -2.53 -6.70
N SER A 110 -16.27 -3.81 -6.72
CA SER A 110 -17.21 -4.92 -6.84
C SER A 110 -18.12 -5.05 -5.62
N ALA A 111 -17.59 -4.93 -4.41
CA ALA A 111 -18.37 -4.93 -3.19
C ALA A 111 -19.36 -3.75 -3.12
N LYS A 112 -18.97 -2.57 -3.63
CA LYS A 112 -19.87 -1.42 -3.79
C LYS A 112 -21.00 -1.76 -4.76
N ALA A 113 -20.70 -2.29 -5.94
CA ALA A 113 -21.69 -2.65 -6.96
C ALA A 113 -22.68 -3.72 -6.45
N ASP A 114 -22.22 -4.66 -5.63
CA ASP A 114 -23.02 -5.72 -5.01
C ASP A 114 -23.79 -5.24 -3.77
N GLY A 115 -23.64 -3.96 -3.34
CA GLY A 115 -24.31 -3.41 -2.15
C GLY A 115 -23.83 -3.99 -0.83
N LEU A 116 -22.60 -4.51 -0.78
CA LEU A 116 -22.03 -5.19 0.40
C LEU A 116 -21.32 -4.23 1.36
N ILE A 117 -21.03 -3.02 0.94
CA ILE A 117 -20.34 -2.00 1.73
C ILE A 117 -21.14 -0.71 1.78
N GLN A 118 -20.92 0.11 2.81
CA GLN A 118 -21.59 1.36 3.02
C GLN A 118 -20.64 2.56 2.96
N PRO A 119 -21.13 3.76 2.56
CA PRO A 119 -20.28 4.94 2.48
C PRO A 119 -20.04 5.56 3.87
N TYR A 120 -18.80 6.00 4.08
CA TYR A 120 -18.41 6.86 5.19
C TYR A 120 -17.25 7.75 4.77
N LYS A 121 -17.36 9.05 4.96
CA LYS A 121 -16.31 10.01 4.62
C LYS A 121 -15.43 10.27 5.82
N VAL A 122 -14.21 9.69 5.81
CA VAL A 122 -13.20 9.96 6.86
C VAL A 122 -12.77 11.42 6.86
N SER A 123 -12.45 11.95 8.04
CA SER A 123 -12.11 13.37 8.23
C SER A 123 -10.86 13.81 7.47
N THR A 124 -9.94 12.88 7.18
CA THR A 124 -8.68 13.13 6.45
C THR A 124 -8.75 12.79 4.96
N ARG A 125 -9.95 12.57 4.42
CA ARG A 125 -10.20 12.10 3.05
C ARG A 125 -9.45 12.90 1.97
N ASP A 126 -9.32 14.21 2.16
CA ASP A 126 -8.71 15.10 1.16
C ASP A 126 -7.19 14.91 1.02
N SER A 127 -6.56 14.23 1.98
CA SER A 127 -5.14 13.87 1.93
C SER A 127 -4.87 12.47 1.34
N ILE A 128 -5.91 11.73 0.96
CA ILE A 128 -5.82 10.45 0.27
C ILE A 128 -5.84 10.72 -1.25
N PRO A 129 -4.95 10.13 -2.05
CA PRO A 129 -4.95 10.26 -3.51
C PRO A 129 -6.31 9.90 -4.13
N ASP A 130 -6.72 10.61 -5.18
CA ASP A 130 -8.05 10.43 -5.78
C ASP A 130 -8.20 9.07 -6.48
N ASP A 131 -7.14 8.52 -7.02
CA ASP A 131 -7.04 7.19 -7.63
C ASP A 131 -7.02 6.03 -6.60
N ALA A 132 -6.86 6.37 -5.32
CA ALA A 132 -6.84 5.42 -4.21
C ALA A 132 -8.06 5.56 -3.28
N LYS A 133 -9.18 6.12 -3.75
CA LYS A 133 -10.42 6.23 -2.96
C LYS A 133 -11.66 6.25 -3.84
N ASP A 134 -12.78 5.79 -3.28
CA ASP A 134 -14.10 5.97 -3.89
C ASP A 134 -14.60 7.40 -3.72
N ALA A 135 -15.15 8.00 -4.79
CA ALA A 135 -15.62 9.40 -4.78
C ALA A 135 -16.75 9.65 -3.76
N GLU A 136 -17.58 8.64 -3.49
CA GLU A 136 -18.69 8.72 -2.56
C GLU A 136 -18.34 8.25 -1.14
N GLY A 137 -17.12 7.63 -0.97
CA GLY A 137 -16.60 7.21 0.33
C GLY A 137 -16.95 5.76 0.71
N TYR A 138 -17.21 4.89 -0.25
CA TYR A 138 -17.48 3.48 0.02
C TYR A 138 -16.22 2.70 0.42
N TRP A 139 -15.07 3.05 -0.14
CA TRP A 139 -13.79 2.43 0.17
C TRP A 139 -12.65 3.45 0.05
N TYR A 140 -11.54 3.16 0.69
CA TYR A 140 -10.30 3.94 0.66
C TYR A 140 -9.11 3.00 0.59
N GLY A 141 -8.08 3.38 -0.18
CA GLY A 141 -6.77 2.79 -0.04
C GLY A 141 -6.32 2.88 1.41
N ASP A 142 -5.72 1.83 1.91
CA ASP A 142 -5.30 1.74 3.31
C ASP A 142 -3.79 1.90 3.42
N TYR A 143 -3.09 1.02 2.73
CA TYR A 143 -1.65 1.08 2.55
C TYR A 143 -1.29 0.60 1.14
N TYR A 144 -0.10 0.91 0.72
CA TYR A 144 0.45 0.47 -0.55
C TYR A 144 1.89 0.00 -0.42
N SER A 145 2.34 -0.70 -1.44
CA SER A 145 3.73 -1.09 -1.67
C SER A 145 4.08 -0.79 -3.11
N VAL A 146 5.36 -0.59 -3.41
CA VAL A 146 5.83 -0.42 -4.78
C VAL A 146 6.71 -1.60 -5.22
N MET A 147 6.84 -1.81 -6.53
CA MET A 147 7.84 -2.75 -7.05
C MET A 147 9.23 -2.17 -6.85
N ALA A 148 10.12 -2.96 -6.26
CA ALA A 148 11.48 -2.60 -5.92
C ALA A 148 12.45 -3.75 -6.22
N MET A 149 13.74 -3.47 -6.12
CA MET A 149 14.82 -4.42 -6.27
C MET A 149 15.54 -4.59 -4.93
N LEU A 150 15.82 -5.82 -4.52
CA LEU A 150 16.75 -6.14 -3.44
C LEU A 150 18.05 -6.63 -4.06
N VAL A 151 19.13 -5.94 -3.79
CA VAL A 151 20.44 -6.15 -4.38
C VAL A 151 21.42 -6.67 -3.33
N ASN A 152 22.06 -7.81 -3.60
CA ASN A 152 23.15 -8.35 -2.79
C ASN A 152 24.44 -7.57 -3.12
N LYS A 153 24.86 -6.68 -2.23
CA LYS A 153 26.01 -5.79 -2.42
C LYS A 153 27.37 -6.51 -2.37
N ASP A 154 27.42 -7.70 -1.78
CA ASP A 154 28.65 -8.49 -1.76
C ASP A 154 28.99 -9.07 -3.15
N LEU A 155 27.99 -9.12 -4.05
CA LEU A 155 28.12 -9.69 -5.40
C LEU A 155 27.91 -8.67 -6.51
N VAL A 156 27.06 -7.67 -6.29
CA VAL A 156 26.72 -6.63 -7.27
C VAL A 156 27.38 -5.32 -6.85
N THR A 157 28.45 -4.95 -7.52
CA THR A 157 29.27 -3.77 -7.17
C THR A 157 28.68 -2.45 -7.67
N THR A 158 28.03 -2.48 -8.84
CA THR A 158 27.29 -1.32 -9.37
C THR A 158 25.81 -1.51 -9.06
N ILE A 159 25.27 -0.72 -8.14
CA ILE A 159 23.85 -0.82 -7.77
C ILE A 159 23.01 -0.21 -8.89
N PRO A 160 22.04 -0.96 -9.49
CA PRO A 160 21.14 -0.41 -10.49
C PRO A 160 20.28 0.68 -9.85
N THR A 161 19.93 1.72 -10.60
CA THR A 161 19.08 2.83 -10.14
C THR A 161 17.71 2.83 -10.81
N ASP A 162 17.63 2.11 -11.95
CA ASP A 162 16.39 2.01 -12.72
C ASP A 162 16.31 0.67 -13.48
N TRP A 163 15.13 0.37 -14.01
CA TRP A 163 14.88 -0.84 -14.81
C TRP A 163 15.87 -0.97 -15.99
N ALA A 164 16.11 0.13 -16.68
CA ALA A 164 16.99 0.15 -17.85
C ALA A 164 18.40 -0.36 -17.55
N ASP A 165 18.92 -0.08 -16.34
CA ASP A 165 20.26 -0.51 -15.93
C ASP A 165 20.41 -2.03 -15.98
N LEU A 166 19.32 -2.78 -15.63
CA LEU A 166 19.31 -4.24 -15.61
C LEU A 166 19.66 -4.88 -16.97
N THR A 167 19.61 -4.12 -18.07
CA THR A 167 20.00 -4.60 -19.39
C THR A 167 21.51 -4.54 -19.64
N ASN A 168 22.31 -3.98 -18.74
CA ASN A 168 23.77 -3.93 -18.86
C ASN A 168 24.41 -5.31 -18.63
N ASP A 169 25.51 -5.58 -19.32
CA ASP A 169 26.19 -6.88 -19.30
C ASP A 169 26.73 -7.26 -17.92
N GLU A 170 26.97 -6.26 -17.05
CA GLU A 170 27.42 -6.49 -15.67
C GLU A 170 26.40 -7.23 -14.80
N TYR A 171 25.11 -7.24 -15.19
CA TYR A 171 24.05 -7.97 -14.49
C TYR A 171 23.78 -9.37 -15.09
N ALA A 172 24.73 -9.94 -15.82
CA ALA A 172 24.63 -11.31 -16.33
C ALA A 172 24.33 -12.32 -15.21
N ASN A 173 23.30 -13.15 -15.39
CA ASN A 173 22.84 -14.13 -14.40
C ASN A 173 22.47 -13.51 -13.03
N ALA A 174 21.93 -12.29 -12.96
CA ALA A 174 21.70 -11.62 -11.71
C ALA A 174 20.22 -11.40 -11.37
N VAL A 175 19.33 -11.16 -12.34
CA VAL A 175 17.99 -10.63 -12.14
C VAL A 175 16.95 -11.74 -12.04
N ALA A 176 16.19 -11.78 -10.96
CA ALA A 176 15.09 -12.73 -10.76
C ALA A 176 13.80 -12.06 -10.26
N LEU A 177 12.68 -12.63 -10.62
CA LEU A 177 11.36 -12.27 -10.07
C LEU A 177 11.05 -13.09 -8.83
N ALA A 178 10.39 -12.50 -7.85
CA ALA A 178 9.91 -13.21 -6.65
C ALA A 178 8.58 -13.93 -6.90
N GLY A 179 8.41 -14.54 -8.06
CA GLY A 179 7.24 -15.32 -8.44
C GLY A 179 7.23 -15.62 -9.94
N ASP A 180 6.37 -16.56 -10.32
CA ASP A 180 6.12 -16.89 -11.72
C ASP A 180 5.13 -15.89 -12.34
N PRO A 181 5.47 -15.16 -13.40
CA PRO A 181 4.57 -14.21 -14.07
C PRO A 181 3.29 -14.83 -14.64
N ARG A 182 3.25 -16.16 -14.80
CA ARG A 182 2.05 -16.88 -15.26
C ARG A 182 1.02 -17.08 -14.15
N ALA A 183 1.40 -16.91 -12.86
CA ALA A 183 0.53 -17.20 -11.72
C ALA A 183 0.60 -16.19 -10.57
N SER A 184 1.71 -15.45 -10.44
CA SER A 184 1.97 -14.58 -9.30
C SER A 184 1.61 -13.12 -9.59
N ALA A 185 0.66 -12.55 -8.86
CA ALA A 185 0.26 -11.15 -8.99
C ALA A 185 1.44 -10.18 -8.84
N ARG A 186 2.38 -10.44 -7.91
CA ARG A 186 3.57 -9.57 -7.74
C ARG A 186 4.52 -9.65 -8.94
N ALA A 187 4.68 -10.83 -9.54
CA ALA A 187 5.52 -10.97 -10.72
C ALA A 187 4.87 -10.31 -11.95
N ILE A 188 3.55 -10.44 -12.11
CA ILE A 188 2.77 -9.73 -13.13
C ILE A 188 2.96 -8.22 -12.97
N GLN A 189 2.83 -7.69 -11.75
CA GLN A 189 3.04 -6.26 -11.47
C GLN A 189 4.49 -5.82 -11.74
N SER A 190 5.49 -6.69 -11.53
CA SER A 190 6.88 -6.39 -11.87
C SER A 190 7.08 -6.25 -13.37
N VAL A 191 6.46 -7.13 -14.17
CA VAL A 191 6.51 -7.05 -15.65
C VAL A 191 5.81 -5.77 -16.13
N TYR A 192 4.65 -5.47 -15.60
CA TYR A 192 3.90 -4.24 -15.91
C TYR A 192 4.71 -2.98 -15.55
N ALA A 193 5.34 -2.95 -14.38
CA ALA A 193 6.19 -1.85 -13.91
C ALA A 193 7.39 -1.62 -14.84
N ALA A 194 8.06 -2.69 -15.25
CA ALA A 194 9.15 -2.60 -16.23
C ALA A 194 8.67 -2.03 -17.57
N GLY A 195 7.45 -2.37 -17.99
CA GLY A 195 6.86 -1.82 -19.20
C GLY A 195 6.59 -0.31 -19.11
N LEU A 196 5.99 0.16 -18.01
CA LEU A 196 5.80 1.60 -17.76
C LEU A 196 7.15 2.34 -17.73
N ALA A 197 8.20 1.72 -17.19
CA ALA A 197 9.54 2.29 -17.17
C ALA A 197 10.14 2.54 -18.56
N THR A 198 9.70 1.82 -19.59
CA THR A 198 10.10 2.08 -20.99
C THR A 198 9.43 3.32 -21.59
N GLY A 199 8.51 3.97 -20.87
CA GLY A 199 7.72 5.09 -21.36
C GLY A 199 6.42 4.67 -22.05
N ALA A 200 6.03 3.38 -21.99
CA ALA A 200 4.73 2.92 -22.44
C ALA A 200 3.61 3.51 -21.56
N ASP A 201 2.44 3.74 -22.16
CA ASP A 201 1.23 4.04 -21.41
C ASP A 201 0.68 2.77 -20.73
N ALA A 202 -0.37 2.92 -19.91
CA ALA A 202 -0.96 1.82 -19.19
C ALA A 202 -1.45 0.67 -20.10
N ALA A 203 -1.97 0.99 -21.28
CA ALA A 203 -2.47 -0.02 -22.23
C ALA A 203 -1.33 -0.82 -22.89
N GLY A 204 -0.19 -0.19 -23.17
CA GLY A 204 0.98 -0.81 -23.80
C GLY A 204 1.98 -1.40 -22.79
N ALA A 205 1.83 -1.14 -21.50
CA ALA A 205 2.83 -1.50 -20.49
C ALA A 205 3.05 -3.02 -20.36
N ALA A 206 2.01 -3.83 -20.53
CA ALA A 206 2.15 -5.30 -20.45
C ALA A 206 3.05 -5.85 -21.59
N ASP A 207 2.79 -5.44 -22.83
CA ASP A 207 3.59 -5.86 -23.99
C ASP A 207 5.03 -5.32 -23.92
N ALA A 208 5.20 -4.06 -23.50
CA ALA A 208 6.52 -3.46 -23.32
C ALA A 208 7.32 -4.15 -22.21
N GLY A 209 6.67 -4.56 -21.13
CA GLY A 209 7.29 -5.32 -20.05
C GLY A 209 7.70 -6.73 -20.48
N LEU A 210 6.87 -7.43 -21.24
CA LEU A 210 7.22 -8.72 -21.83
C LEU A 210 8.45 -8.60 -22.74
N LYS A 211 8.48 -7.56 -23.58
CA LYS A 211 9.64 -7.29 -24.44
C LYS A 211 10.89 -7.04 -23.60
N PHE A 212 10.80 -6.22 -22.56
CA PHE A 212 11.92 -5.93 -21.64
C PHE A 212 12.47 -7.22 -21.01
N PHE A 213 11.62 -8.09 -20.45
CA PHE A 213 12.06 -9.37 -19.90
C PHE A 213 12.57 -10.34 -20.94
N GLY A 214 12.05 -10.31 -22.17
CA GLY A 214 12.57 -11.05 -23.31
C GLY A 214 14.00 -10.62 -23.65
N GLU A 215 14.29 -9.31 -23.63
CA GLU A 215 15.64 -8.78 -23.82
C GLU A 215 16.58 -9.19 -22.70
N LEU A 216 16.15 -9.14 -21.42
CA LEU A 216 16.94 -9.62 -20.29
C LEU A 216 17.26 -11.11 -20.41
N ASN A 217 16.28 -11.92 -20.81
CA ASN A 217 16.50 -13.36 -21.00
C ASN A 217 17.46 -13.64 -22.16
N ALA A 218 17.29 -12.95 -23.28
CA ALA A 218 18.18 -13.11 -24.45
C ALA A 218 19.63 -12.70 -24.17
N LYS A 219 19.84 -11.71 -23.31
CA LYS A 219 21.17 -11.28 -22.84
C LYS A 219 21.76 -12.19 -21.77
N GLY A 220 20.95 -13.08 -21.17
CA GLY A 220 21.38 -13.93 -20.07
C GLY A 220 21.43 -13.20 -18.70
N ASN A 221 20.80 -12.01 -18.59
CA ASN A 221 20.70 -11.28 -17.32
C ASN A 221 19.59 -11.82 -16.43
N PHE A 222 18.52 -12.38 -17.04
CA PHE A 222 17.39 -12.94 -16.31
C PHE A 222 17.68 -14.37 -15.86
N VAL A 223 17.42 -14.65 -14.57
CA VAL A 223 17.52 -15.97 -13.96
C VAL A 223 16.10 -16.52 -13.78
N PRO A 224 15.69 -17.59 -14.48
CA PRO A 224 14.34 -18.13 -14.43
C PRO A 224 14.09 -18.99 -13.18
N VAL A 225 14.45 -18.44 -12.01
CA VAL A 225 14.26 -19.05 -10.69
C VAL A 225 13.49 -18.07 -9.83
N ILE A 226 12.52 -18.56 -9.05
CA ILE A 226 11.80 -17.70 -8.10
C ILE A 226 12.77 -17.16 -7.04
N GLY A 227 12.99 -15.85 -7.06
CA GLY A 227 13.88 -15.13 -6.14
C GLY A 227 13.38 -15.20 -4.68
N LYS A 228 14.16 -15.84 -3.82
CA LYS A 228 13.91 -16.02 -2.39
C LYS A 228 15.06 -15.44 -1.57
N SER A 229 14.86 -15.27 -0.25
CA SER A 229 15.94 -14.84 0.65
C SER A 229 17.16 -15.75 0.55
N ALA A 230 16.95 -17.06 0.51
CA ALA A 230 18.04 -18.04 0.40
C ALA A 230 18.80 -17.92 -0.94
N SER A 231 18.10 -17.81 -2.07
CA SER A 231 18.75 -17.71 -3.39
C SER A 231 19.51 -16.39 -3.56
N LEU A 232 19.05 -15.29 -2.96
CA LEU A 232 19.78 -14.03 -2.93
C LEU A 232 21.04 -14.14 -2.06
N ALA A 233 20.91 -14.69 -0.85
CA ALA A 233 22.05 -14.85 0.07
C ALA A 233 23.12 -15.79 -0.49
N GLN A 234 22.72 -16.86 -1.22
CA GLN A 234 23.62 -17.80 -1.86
C GLN A 234 24.21 -17.30 -3.19
N GLY A 235 23.74 -16.14 -3.68
CA GLY A 235 24.21 -15.57 -4.93
C GLY A 235 23.62 -16.20 -6.20
N THR A 236 22.62 -17.08 -6.10
CA THR A 236 21.92 -17.62 -7.26
C THR A 236 21.07 -16.57 -7.97
N THR A 237 20.49 -15.63 -7.20
CA THR A 237 19.68 -14.52 -7.70
C THR A 237 20.11 -13.22 -7.00
N PRO A 238 21.26 -12.63 -7.39
CA PRO A 238 21.84 -11.46 -6.71
C PRO A 238 20.93 -10.23 -6.67
N ILE A 239 19.99 -10.12 -7.64
CA ILE A 239 18.98 -9.07 -7.69
C ILE A 239 17.60 -9.74 -7.73
N VAL A 240 16.76 -9.43 -6.73
CA VAL A 240 15.38 -9.94 -6.65
C VAL A 240 14.39 -8.79 -6.74
N ILE A 241 13.44 -8.90 -7.68
CA ILE A 241 12.37 -7.91 -7.87
C ILE A 241 11.11 -8.41 -7.17
N ALA A 242 10.56 -7.59 -6.26
CA ALA A 242 9.33 -7.84 -5.53
C ALA A 242 8.75 -6.54 -4.95
N ARG A 243 7.71 -6.66 -4.12
CA ARG A 243 7.18 -5.54 -3.34
C ARG A 243 8.20 -5.11 -2.28
N ASP A 244 8.39 -3.82 -2.14
CA ASP A 244 9.38 -3.19 -1.26
C ASP A 244 9.29 -3.67 0.20
N TYR A 245 8.10 -3.73 0.82
CA TYR A 245 7.94 -4.20 2.20
C TYR A 245 8.45 -5.63 2.41
N ASN A 246 8.23 -6.53 1.43
CA ASN A 246 8.78 -7.88 1.49
C ASN A 246 10.31 -7.87 1.40
N LEU A 247 10.85 -7.00 0.56
CA LEU A 247 12.29 -6.87 0.37
C LEU A 247 12.96 -6.21 1.57
N LEU A 248 12.33 -5.22 2.20
CA LEU A 248 12.78 -4.59 3.44
C LEU A 248 12.86 -5.61 4.58
N ALA A 249 11.81 -6.40 4.79
CA ALA A 249 11.81 -7.47 5.78
C ALA A 249 12.90 -8.52 5.50
N ARG A 250 13.15 -8.87 4.22
CA ARG A 250 14.25 -9.78 3.83
C ARG A 250 15.63 -9.18 4.13
N ARG A 251 15.86 -7.91 3.75
CA ARG A 251 17.10 -7.19 4.05
C ARG A 251 17.43 -7.28 5.55
N ASP A 252 16.45 -6.96 6.38
CA ASP A 252 16.66 -6.94 7.83
C ASP A 252 16.88 -8.35 8.42
N SER A 253 16.28 -9.39 7.80
CA SER A 253 16.49 -10.78 8.21
C SER A 253 17.95 -11.25 8.01
N PHE A 254 18.67 -10.64 7.06
CA PHE A 254 20.07 -10.96 6.81
C PHE A 254 21.01 -10.44 7.89
N ARG A 255 20.61 -9.43 8.66
CA ARG A 255 21.44 -8.81 9.70
C ARG A 255 22.83 -8.37 9.19
N GLY A 256 22.85 -7.89 7.94
CA GLY A 256 24.06 -7.44 7.25
C GLY A 256 24.91 -8.54 6.61
N ASN A 257 24.43 -9.79 6.55
CA ASN A 257 25.14 -10.89 5.87
C ASN A 257 24.14 -11.75 5.04
N PRO A 258 24.05 -11.54 3.70
CA PRO A 258 24.80 -10.55 2.91
C PRO A 258 24.39 -9.11 3.22
N GLU A 259 25.29 -8.14 2.90
CA GLU A 259 24.87 -6.74 2.84
C GLU A 259 23.94 -6.57 1.65
N ALA A 260 22.75 -6.03 1.88
CA ALA A 260 21.73 -5.91 0.86
C ALA A 260 21.11 -4.51 0.84
N GLU A 261 20.82 -4.00 -0.37
CA GLU A 261 20.26 -2.68 -0.60
C GLU A 261 18.90 -2.77 -1.30
N ILE A 262 17.97 -1.90 -0.88
CA ILE A 262 16.67 -1.74 -1.53
C ILE A 262 16.76 -0.58 -2.52
N VAL A 263 16.38 -0.85 -3.76
CA VAL A 263 16.27 0.16 -4.81
C VAL A 263 14.83 0.26 -5.26
N VAL A 264 14.21 1.41 -5.04
CA VAL A 264 12.97 1.79 -5.74
C VAL A 264 13.41 2.42 -7.07
N PRO A 265 13.02 1.85 -8.21
CA PRO A 265 13.44 2.36 -9.52
C PRO A 265 13.00 3.81 -9.75
N ALA A 266 13.78 4.57 -10.50
CA ALA A 266 13.47 5.98 -10.81
C ALA A 266 12.23 6.15 -11.70
N THR A 267 11.89 5.10 -12.48
CA THR A 267 10.73 5.03 -13.38
C THR A 267 9.93 3.76 -13.14
N GLY A 268 8.69 3.69 -13.64
CA GLY A 268 7.84 2.51 -13.49
C GLY A 268 7.55 2.16 -12.03
N VAL A 269 7.36 3.16 -11.17
CA VAL A 269 7.03 2.97 -9.75
C VAL A 269 5.57 2.58 -9.63
N VAL A 270 5.28 1.28 -9.71
CA VAL A 270 3.91 0.75 -9.64
C VAL A 270 3.56 0.38 -8.21
N ALA A 271 2.46 0.95 -7.73
CA ALA A 271 1.90 0.66 -6.42
C ALA A 271 0.86 -0.46 -6.47
N GLY A 272 0.90 -1.34 -5.47
CA GLY A 272 -0.17 -2.28 -5.17
C GLY A 272 -0.88 -1.85 -3.90
N VAL A 273 -2.20 -1.67 -3.97
CA VAL A 273 -3.03 -1.11 -2.90
C VAL A 273 -3.96 -2.17 -2.33
N TYR A 274 -4.13 -2.16 -1.00
CA TYR A 274 -5.26 -2.74 -0.32
C TYR A 274 -6.26 -1.63 0.05
N VAL A 275 -7.54 -1.98 0.12
CA VAL A 275 -8.61 -1.01 0.41
C VAL A 275 -9.43 -1.44 1.61
N ARG A 276 -9.79 -0.46 2.42
CA ARG A 276 -10.63 -0.59 3.59
C ARG A 276 -12.06 -0.16 3.29
N ALA A 277 -13.03 -0.92 3.79
CA ALA A 277 -14.44 -0.59 3.68
C ALA A 277 -15.23 -1.02 4.92
N ILE A 278 -16.36 -0.37 5.15
CA ILE A 278 -17.32 -0.74 6.19
C ILE A 278 -18.39 -1.65 5.56
N SER A 279 -18.66 -2.79 6.17
CA SER A 279 -19.75 -3.68 5.75
C SER A 279 -21.10 -2.94 5.78
N ALA A 280 -21.92 -3.13 4.74
CA ALA A 280 -23.29 -2.59 4.72
C ALA A 280 -24.16 -3.18 5.85
N TYR A 281 -23.75 -4.32 6.39
CA TYR A 281 -24.44 -5.07 7.43
C TYR A 281 -23.65 -5.06 8.76
N ALA A 282 -22.75 -4.10 8.95
CA ALA A 282 -21.93 -3.98 10.14
C ALA A 282 -22.78 -3.96 11.43
N PRO A 283 -22.62 -4.92 12.35
CA PRO A 283 -23.33 -4.92 13.64
C PRO A 283 -22.97 -3.72 14.52
N HIS A 284 -21.75 -3.20 14.37
CA HIS A 284 -21.19 -2.13 15.18
C HIS A 284 -20.75 -0.94 14.31
N PRO A 285 -21.72 -0.24 13.64
CA PRO A 285 -21.39 0.76 12.62
C PRO A 285 -20.63 1.99 13.16
N ASN A 286 -20.79 2.35 14.43
CA ASN A 286 -20.02 3.46 15.02
C ASN A 286 -18.60 3.03 15.36
N ALA A 287 -18.39 1.80 15.83
CA ALA A 287 -17.06 1.24 16.06
C ALA A 287 -16.32 1.08 14.71
N ALA A 288 -16.99 0.67 13.64
CA ALA A 288 -16.44 0.61 12.29
C ALA A 288 -15.99 2.00 11.79
N LYS A 289 -16.82 3.03 11.94
CA LYS A 289 -16.46 4.42 11.58
C LYS A 289 -15.29 4.93 12.40
N LEU A 290 -15.28 4.65 13.70
CA LEU A 290 -14.19 5.05 14.59
C LEU A 290 -12.87 4.36 14.21
N TRP A 291 -12.92 3.09 13.81
CA TRP A 291 -11.78 2.37 13.26
C TRP A 291 -11.25 3.04 11.98
N MET A 292 -12.14 3.44 11.05
CA MET A 292 -11.75 4.19 9.86
C MET A 292 -11.08 5.52 10.23
N GLU A 293 -11.64 6.31 11.15
CA GLU A 293 -11.02 7.57 11.60
C GLU A 293 -9.63 7.34 12.24
N TYR A 294 -9.47 6.26 12.98
CA TYR A 294 -8.17 5.90 13.56
C TYR A 294 -7.16 5.52 12.49
N LEU A 295 -7.50 4.63 11.57
CA LEU A 295 -6.59 4.18 10.51
C LEU A 295 -6.09 5.33 9.65
N TYR A 296 -6.97 6.28 9.34
CA TYR A 296 -6.65 7.43 8.49
C TYR A 296 -6.19 8.66 9.28
N SER A 297 -6.04 8.58 10.60
CA SER A 297 -5.35 9.60 11.41
C SER A 297 -3.83 9.53 11.19
N ASP A 298 -3.10 10.61 11.53
CA ASP A 298 -1.63 10.59 11.45
C ASP A 298 -1.02 9.48 12.33
N GLU A 299 -1.61 9.22 13.51
CA GLU A 299 -1.18 8.14 14.41
C GLU A 299 -1.38 6.75 13.80
N GLY A 300 -2.58 6.48 13.26
CA GLY A 300 -2.90 5.19 12.62
C GLY A 300 -2.01 4.92 11.41
N GLN A 301 -1.76 5.94 10.60
CA GLN A 301 -0.89 5.85 9.41
C GLN A 301 0.55 5.45 9.77
N LEU A 302 1.09 5.89 10.92
CA LEU A 302 2.42 5.48 11.37
C LEU A 302 2.50 3.99 11.76
N GLY A 303 1.38 3.37 12.07
CA GLY A 303 1.32 1.92 12.38
C GLY A 303 1.81 1.06 11.20
N TRP A 304 1.42 1.41 9.98
CA TRP A 304 1.79 0.68 8.76
C TRP A 304 3.31 0.70 8.49
N LEU A 305 3.97 1.82 8.78
CA LEU A 305 5.41 1.97 8.56
C LEU A 305 6.25 1.04 9.42
N LYS A 306 5.76 0.64 10.59
CA LYS A 306 6.42 -0.36 11.44
C LYS A 306 6.48 -1.75 10.81
N GLY A 307 5.57 -2.03 9.88
CA GLY A 307 5.55 -3.23 9.04
C GLY A 307 6.10 -3.00 7.63
N TYR A 308 6.78 -1.88 7.40
CA TYR A 308 7.34 -1.45 6.11
C TYR A 308 6.32 -1.17 5.02
N CYS A 309 5.03 -1.16 5.32
CA CYS A 309 4.00 -0.79 4.36
C CYS A 309 3.79 0.71 4.37
N HIS A 310 3.71 1.31 3.18
CA HIS A 310 3.47 2.74 3.05
C HIS A 310 2.00 3.03 3.31
N PRO A 311 1.66 3.84 4.31
CA PRO A 311 0.29 4.27 4.49
C PRO A 311 -0.18 5.07 3.28
N ILE A 312 -1.47 5.02 2.96
CA ILE A 312 -1.99 5.71 1.78
C ILE A 312 -1.76 7.23 1.82
N ARG A 313 -1.62 7.81 3.01
CA ARG A 313 -1.31 9.22 3.23
C ARG A 313 0.20 9.50 3.40
N PHE A 314 1.07 8.57 2.97
CA PHE A 314 2.52 8.66 3.18
C PHE A 314 3.10 10.00 2.69
N ASN A 315 2.78 10.41 1.46
CA ASN A 315 3.29 11.65 0.88
C ASN A 315 2.81 12.89 1.67
N ASP A 316 1.54 12.91 2.12
CA ASP A 316 0.99 13.99 2.95
C ASP A 316 1.67 14.05 4.33
N THR A 317 1.84 12.90 4.99
CA THR A 317 2.48 12.84 6.32
C THR A 317 3.98 13.13 6.25
N ALA A 318 4.67 12.70 5.20
CA ALA A 318 6.07 13.01 4.95
C ALA A 318 6.28 14.52 4.68
N ALA A 319 5.45 15.12 3.83
CA ALA A 319 5.51 16.55 3.52
C ALA A 319 5.26 17.44 4.75
N LYS A 320 4.47 16.96 5.71
CA LYS A 320 4.20 17.65 7.00
C LYS A 320 5.29 17.44 8.04
N GLY A 321 6.28 16.59 7.78
CA GLY A 321 7.28 16.18 8.77
C GLY A 321 6.67 15.41 9.95
N ALA A 322 5.56 14.72 9.75
CA ALA A 322 4.84 13.99 10.77
C ALA A 322 5.39 12.56 11.00
N ILE A 323 6.26 12.07 10.11
CA ILE A 323 6.87 10.74 10.23
C ILE A 323 8.14 10.83 11.08
N PRO A 324 8.26 10.05 12.18
CA PRO A 324 9.48 9.95 12.96
C PRO A 324 10.70 9.57 12.11
N GLN A 325 11.85 10.17 12.42
CA GLN A 325 13.07 10.00 11.60
C GLN A 325 13.56 8.55 11.57
N ASP A 326 13.44 7.82 12.66
CA ASP A 326 13.81 6.40 12.73
C ASP A 326 12.98 5.52 11.80
N LEU A 327 11.71 5.84 11.56
CA LEU A 327 10.87 5.16 10.56
C LEU A 327 11.27 5.54 9.15
N LEU A 328 11.62 6.81 8.89
CA LEU A 328 12.12 7.24 7.57
C LEU A 328 13.46 6.59 7.24
N ASP A 329 14.38 6.49 8.22
CA ASP A 329 15.72 5.91 8.03
C ASP A 329 15.67 4.40 7.71
N ALA A 330 14.58 3.71 8.08
CA ALA A 330 14.36 2.31 7.77
C ALA A 330 13.88 2.06 6.33
N LEU A 331 13.42 3.11 5.65
CA LEU A 331 12.81 3.06 4.32
C LEU A 331 13.73 3.69 3.25
N PRO A 332 13.55 3.36 1.97
CA PRO A 332 14.05 4.19 0.88
C PRO A 332 13.58 5.64 1.00
N PRO A 333 14.31 6.62 0.41
CA PRO A 333 13.94 8.03 0.51
C PRO A 333 12.49 8.29 0.08
N ALA A 334 11.74 9.10 0.83
CA ALA A 334 10.33 9.39 0.56
C ALA A 334 10.07 9.90 -0.88
N ALA A 335 11.02 10.66 -1.45
CA ALA A 335 10.96 11.13 -2.83
C ALA A 335 10.86 10.01 -3.89
N ALA A 336 11.33 8.79 -3.57
CA ALA A 336 11.22 7.64 -4.47
C ALA A 336 9.76 7.19 -4.68
N TYR A 337 8.88 7.50 -3.74
CA TYR A 337 7.46 7.13 -3.76
C TYR A 337 6.53 8.21 -4.32
N GLU A 338 7.03 9.43 -4.56
CA GLU A 338 6.22 10.55 -5.07
C GLU A 338 5.62 10.27 -6.46
N LYS A 339 6.29 9.42 -7.25
CA LYS A 339 5.86 9.04 -8.61
C LYS A 339 5.09 7.73 -8.65
N ALA A 340 4.64 7.21 -7.52
CA ALA A 340 3.91 5.96 -7.47
C ALA A 340 2.61 6.03 -8.29
N VAL A 341 2.48 5.12 -9.25
CA VAL A 341 1.30 4.97 -10.10
C VAL A 341 0.41 3.89 -9.50
N PHE A 342 -0.88 4.18 -9.39
CA PHE A 342 -1.90 3.26 -8.89
C PHE A 342 -2.73 2.74 -10.06
N PRO A 343 -2.37 1.59 -10.68
CA PRO A 343 -3.11 1.07 -11.83
C PRO A 343 -4.55 0.75 -11.44
N THR A 344 -5.48 1.13 -12.30
CA THR A 344 -6.89 0.77 -12.17
C THR A 344 -7.08 -0.75 -12.25
N ILE A 345 -8.24 -1.23 -11.82
CA ILE A 345 -8.57 -2.66 -11.88
C ILE A 345 -8.58 -3.17 -13.31
N ASP A 346 -9.13 -2.39 -14.23
CA ASP A 346 -9.19 -2.76 -15.65
C ASP A 346 -7.78 -2.86 -16.24
N GLU A 347 -6.88 -1.94 -15.92
CA GLU A 347 -5.47 -2.00 -16.30
C GLU A 347 -4.77 -3.23 -15.71
N GLN A 348 -5.00 -3.54 -14.43
CA GLN A 348 -4.42 -4.73 -13.78
C GLN A 348 -4.94 -6.02 -14.40
N ASN A 349 -6.24 -6.12 -14.70
CA ASN A 349 -6.84 -7.28 -15.34
C ASN A 349 -6.34 -7.46 -16.77
N ALA A 350 -6.31 -6.39 -17.56
CA ALA A 350 -5.77 -6.41 -18.94
C ALA A 350 -4.29 -6.82 -18.95
N ALA A 351 -3.48 -6.23 -18.05
CA ALA A 351 -2.07 -6.59 -17.94
C ALA A 351 -1.87 -8.06 -17.54
N LYS A 352 -2.69 -8.56 -16.59
CA LYS A 352 -2.66 -9.96 -16.19
C LYS A 352 -2.95 -10.87 -17.37
N GLU A 353 -4.00 -10.62 -18.14
CA GLU A 353 -4.38 -11.44 -19.28
C GLU A 353 -3.24 -11.52 -20.33
N VAL A 354 -2.68 -10.38 -20.70
CA VAL A 354 -1.57 -10.27 -21.66
C VAL A 354 -0.33 -11.00 -21.14
N ILE A 355 0.12 -10.70 -19.91
CA ILE A 355 1.37 -11.24 -19.37
C ILE A 355 1.27 -12.75 -19.16
N THR A 356 0.19 -13.24 -18.55
CA THR A 356 0.04 -14.70 -18.31
C THR A 356 -0.10 -15.48 -19.60
N GLY A 357 -0.78 -14.92 -20.62
CA GLY A 357 -1.00 -15.60 -21.91
C GLY A 357 0.22 -15.58 -22.83
N GLN A 358 1.11 -14.60 -22.70
CA GLN A 358 2.19 -14.39 -23.66
C GLN A 358 3.60 -14.63 -23.09
N TRP A 359 3.76 -14.83 -21.76
CA TRP A 359 5.07 -14.99 -21.14
C TRP A 359 5.95 -16.05 -21.82
N ASP A 360 5.41 -17.24 -22.05
CA ASP A 360 6.18 -18.34 -22.62
C ASP A 360 6.68 -18.06 -24.04
N THR A 361 5.90 -17.33 -24.85
CA THR A 361 6.24 -17.02 -26.24
C THR A 361 7.08 -15.75 -26.37
N ALA A 362 6.83 -14.74 -25.55
CA ALA A 362 7.50 -13.45 -25.65
C ALA A 362 8.85 -13.43 -24.89
N VAL A 363 8.92 -14.09 -23.74
CA VAL A 363 10.12 -14.11 -22.90
C VAL A 363 10.89 -15.42 -23.05
N GLY A 364 10.21 -16.55 -23.23
CA GLY A 364 10.84 -17.85 -23.43
C GLY A 364 11.56 -18.39 -22.21
N ALA A 365 11.18 -17.96 -20.99
CA ALA A 365 11.80 -18.35 -19.73
C ALA A 365 10.80 -19.09 -18.84
N ASN A 366 11.14 -20.31 -18.43
CA ASN A 366 10.32 -21.12 -17.51
C ASN A 366 10.73 -20.84 -16.05
N VAL A 367 10.04 -19.95 -15.39
CA VAL A 367 10.31 -19.57 -13.99
C VAL A 367 9.85 -20.70 -13.04
N GLN A 368 10.75 -21.16 -12.14
CA GLN A 368 10.54 -22.29 -11.22
C GLN A 368 10.91 -21.93 -9.77
#